data_1126a737645e4a10a34960418f9a3f0c
#
_entry.id   1126a737645e4a10a34960418f9a3f0c
#
_cell.length_a   1.000
_cell.length_b   1.000
_cell.length_c   1.000
_cell.angle_alpha   90.00
_cell.angle_beta   90.00
_cell.angle_gamma   90.00
#
_symmetry.space_group_name_H-M   'P 1'
#
loop_
_entity.id
_entity.type
_entity.pdbx_description
1 polymer ?
#
loop_
_entity_poly.entity_id
_entity_poly.type
_entity_poly.pdbx_seq_one_letter_code
_entity_poly.pdbx_strand_id
1 'polypeptide(L)'
;IRDSPATLIPLIICSFFAYALTWMKFYGRDILLATIIASLVVPLQMSLIPILTIYNDFGALFGVAAKSFPGIWMAHTGFGLASTTFLLWNFLKSLPQEMMEAAKVDGATHYDTFIKIVVPLSVPAFASIFILQFLWVWNDLLVGLVFLDKHPSEIILTAKLKELL
;
A
#
# COMPACT_ATOMS: atom_id res chain seq x y z
N ILE A 1 5.57 15.86 4.76
CA ILE A 1 6.59 15.09 3.99
C ILE A 1 6.51 13.60 4.31
N ARG A 2 6.28 13.19 5.57
CA ARG A 2 6.19 11.78 5.99
C ARG A 2 5.03 11.02 5.32
N ASP A 3 3.85 11.62 5.35
CA ASP A 3 2.59 10.93 5.06
C ASP A 3 2.33 10.73 3.58
N SER A 4 2.84 11.63 2.73
CA SER A 4 2.64 11.52 1.27
C SER A 4 3.31 10.28 0.66
N PRO A 5 4.60 9.96 0.91
CA PRO A 5 5.18 8.73 0.40
C PRO A 5 4.55 7.48 1.02
N ALA A 6 4.24 7.49 2.33
CA ALA A 6 3.58 6.38 3.01
C ALA A 6 2.17 6.07 2.46
N THR A 7 1.54 7.04 1.79
CA THR A 7 0.24 6.87 1.13
C THR A 7 0.39 6.49 -0.33
N LEU A 8 1.30 7.16 -1.06
CA LEU A 8 1.44 6.97 -2.51
C LEU A 8 2.13 5.65 -2.88
N ILE A 9 3.15 5.25 -2.13
CA ILE A 9 3.91 4.02 -2.42
C ILE A 9 2.99 2.79 -2.41
N PRO A 10 2.21 2.51 -1.34
CA PRO A 10 1.29 1.38 -1.35
C PRO A 10 0.24 1.52 -2.45
N LEU A 11 -0.30 2.70 -2.72
CA LEU A 11 -1.31 2.89 -3.76
C LEU A 11 -0.77 2.51 -5.15
N ILE A 12 0.44 2.96 -5.48
CA ILE A 12 1.08 2.63 -6.76
C ILE A 12 1.35 1.12 -6.86
N ILE A 13 1.99 0.53 -5.86
CA ILE A 13 2.32 -0.91 -5.87
C ILE A 13 1.03 -1.73 -5.95
N CYS A 14 0.04 -1.44 -5.11
CA CYS A 14 -1.22 -2.19 -5.08
C CYS A 14 -2.04 -2.04 -6.35
N SER A 15 -1.90 -0.94 -7.09
CA SER A 15 -2.59 -0.78 -8.38
C SER A 15 -2.12 -1.78 -9.42
N PHE A 16 -0.81 -2.04 -9.49
CA PHE A 16 -0.26 -3.08 -10.36
C PHE A 16 -0.66 -4.49 -9.90
N PHE A 17 -0.62 -4.74 -8.59
CA PHE A 17 -1.07 -6.02 -8.03
C PHE A 17 -2.53 -6.28 -8.31
N ALA A 18 -3.40 -5.32 -8.05
CA ALA A 18 -4.84 -5.44 -8.30
C ALA A 18 -5.14 -5.65 -9.78
N TYR A 19 -4.44 -4.95 -10.68
CA TYR A 19 -4.55 -5.16 -12.12
C TYR A 19 -4.15 -6.56 -12.52
N ALA A 20 -3.00 -7.05 -12.05
CA ALA A 20 -2.51 -8.38 -12.34
C ALA A 20 -3.49 -9.46 -11.85
N LEU A 21 -4.00 -9.31 -10.62
CA LEU A 21 -4.97 -10.23 -10.02
C LEU A 21 -6.34 -10.22 -10.76
N THR A 22 -6.71 -9.11 -11.38
CA THR A 22 -8.00 -8.99 -12.09
C THR A 22 -7.90 -9.51 -13.53
N TRP A 23 -6.91 -9.06 -14.28
CA TRP A 23 -6.88 -9.17 -15.73
C TRP A 23 -5.81 -10.10 -16.30
N MET A 24 -4.81 -10.49 -15.49
CA MET A 24 -3.76 -11.40 -15.94
C MET A 24 -4.06 -12.83 -15.49
N LYS A 25 -3.75 -13.81 -16.37
CA LYS A 25 -3.84 -15.22 -16.06
C LYS A 25 -2.44 -15.76 -15.76
N PHE A 26 -2.18 -16.12 -14.52
CA PHE A 26 -0.93 -16.74 -14.09
C PHE A 26 -1.19 -17.83 -13.05
N TYR A 27 -0.25 -18.77 -12.96
CA TYR A 27 -0.34 -19.86 -11.98
C TYR A 27 -0.26 -19.32 -10.55
N GLY A 28 -1.15 -19.76 -9.67
CA GLY A 28 -1.17 -19.34 -8.27
C GLY A 28 -1.93 -18.04 -7.99
N ARG A 29 -2.58 -17.40 -8.99
CA ARG A 29 -3.34 -16.15 -8.81
C ARG A 29 -4.35 -16.23 -7.66
N ASP A 30 -5.13 -17.30 -7.61
CA ASP A 30 -6.20 -17.45 -6.62
C ASP A 30 -5.64 -17.72 -5.22
N ILE A 31 -4.50 -18.44 -5.14
CA ILE A 31 -3.77 -18.65 -3.88
C ILE A 31 -3.21 -17.32 -3.38
N LEU A 32 -2.62 -16.52 -4.26
CA LEU A 32 -2.09 -15.20 -3.90
C LEU A 32 -3.21 -14.28 -3.41
N LEU A 33 -4.35 -14.25 -4.10
CA LEU A 33 -5.52 -13.48 -3.68
C LEU A 33 -6.03 -13.94 -2.30
N ALA A 34 -6.16 -15.25 -2.10
CA ALA A 34 -6.57 -15.82 -0.82
C ALA A 34 -5.59 -15.45 0.31
N THR A 35 -4.28 -15.47 0.03
CA THR A 35 -3.24 -15.07 1.00
C THR A 35 -3.36 -13.58 1.36
N ILE A 36 -3.59 -12.71 0.38
CA ILE A 36 -3.81 -11.27 0.60
C ILE A 36 -5.04 -11.06 1.48
N ILE A 37 -6.16 -11.73 1.19
CA ILE A 37 -7.38 -11.63 1.99
C ILE A 37 -7.16 -12.18 3.40
N ALA A 38 -6.48 -13.31 3.56
CA ALA A 38 -6.17 -13.89 4.85
C ALA A 38 -5.30 -12.98 5.70
N SER A 39 -4.37 -12.23 5.10
CA SER A 39 -3.51 -11.29 5.82
C SER A 39 -4.26 -10.09 6.42
N LEU A 40 -5.48 -9.78 5.95
CA LEU A 40 -6.33 -8.74 6.56
C LEU A 40 -6.76 -9.07 8.01
N VAL A 41 -6.73 -10.35 8.38
CA VAL A 41 -7.10 -10.80 9.72
C VAL A 41 -5.97 -10.58 10.73
N VAL A 42 -4.74 -10.40 10.26
CA VAL A 42 -3.56 -10.22 11.15
C VAL A 42 -3.61 -8.85 11.82
N PRO A 43 -3.69 -8.79 13.17
CA PRO A 43 -3.69 -7.52 13.87
C PRO A 43 -2.37 -6.78 13.69
N LEU A 44 -2.42 -5.52 13.27
CA LEU A 44 -1.26 -4.66 13.06
C LEU A 44 -0.35 -4.61 14.30
N GLN A 45 -0.95 -4.50 15.48
CA GLN A 45 -0.22 -4.36 16.75
C GLN A 45 0.71 -5.56 17.04
N MET A 46 0.30 -6.76 16.65
CA MET A 46 1.11 -7.98 16.85
C MET A 46 2.30 -8.04 15.90
N SER A 47 2.21 -7.38 14.74
CA SER A 47 3.24 -7.42 13.70
C SER A 47 4.32 -6.34 13.87
N LEU A 48 4.09 -5.30 14.69
CA LEU A 48 4.99 -4.15 14.81
C LEU A 48 6.40 -4.55 15.28
N ILE A 49 6.50 -5.31 16.36
CA ILE A 49 7.81 -5.71 16.94
C ILE A 49 8.54 -6.69 16.03
N PRO A 50 7.93 -7.77 15.51
CA PRO A 50 8.59 -8.66 14.55
C PRO A 50 9.10 -7.93 13.30
N ILE A 51 8.32 -7.03 12.74
CA ILE A 51 8.72 -6.26 11.56
C ILE A 51 9.88 -5.33 11.89
N LEU A 52 9.88 -4.66 13.04
CA LEU A 52 10.98 -3.82 13.46
C LEU A 52 12.28 -4.63 13.63
N THR A 53 12.20 -5.85 14.17
CA THR A 53 13.36 -6.74 14.30
C THR A 53 13.91 -7.11 12.91
N ILE A 54 13.04 -7.52 12.00
CA ILE A 54 13.42 -7.82 10.61
C ILE A 54 14.08 -6.60 9.94
N TYR A 55 13.54 -5.41 10.14
CA TYR A 55 14.10 -4.18 9.56
C TYR A 55 15.44 -3.80 10.17
N ASN A 56 15.69 -4.07 11.46
CA ASN A 56 17.00 -3.88 12.07
C ASN A 56 18.05 -4.82 11.45
N ASP A 57 17.68 -6.09 11.25
CA ASP A 57 18.57 -7.10 10.67
C ASP A 57 18.87 -6.77 9.20
N PHE A 58 17.87 -6.45 8.40
CA PHE A 58 18.03 -6.01 7.01
C PHE A 58 18.71 -4.65 6.90
N GLY A 59 18.40 -3.72 7.78
CA GLY A 59 19.01 -2.40 7.81
C GLY A 59 20.51 -2.45 8.05
N ALA A 60 20.96 -3.37 8.90
CA ALA A 60 22.38 -3.63 9.11
C ALA A 60 23.10 -4.09 7.84
N LEU A 61 22.41 -4.85 6.96
CA LEU A 61 22.96 -5.32 5.68
C LEU A 61 23.04 -4.20 4.62
N PHE A 62 22.09 -3.27 4.60
CA PHE A 62 21.97 -2.25 3.57
C PHE A 62 22.33 -0.83 4.04
N GLY A 63 22.78 -0.67 5.28
CA GLY A 63 23.15 0.62 5.85
C GLY A 63 21.96 1.57 6.06
N VAL A 64 20.75 1.03 6.13
CA VAL A 64 19.50 1.81 6.36
C VAL A 64 19.02 1.58 7.79
N ALA A 65 18.87 2.67 8.56
CA ALA A 65 18.30 2.55 9.90
C ALA A 65 16.82 2.14 9.84
N ALA A 66 16.42 1.12 10.60
CA ALA A 66 15.04 0.68 10.70
C ALA A 66 14.12 1.80 11.23
N LYS A 67 14.62 2.58 12.19
CA LYS A 67 13.95 3.78 12.71
C LYS A 67 14.29 4.99 11.84
N SER A 68 13.61 5.13 10.73
CA SER A 68 13.82 6.20 9.76
C SER A 68 12.55 6.44 8.92
N PHE A 69 12.51 7.55 8.18
CA PHE A 69 11.39 7.79 7.24
C PHE A 69 11.22 6.66 6.21
N PRO A 70 12.26 6.14 5.56
CA PRO A 70 12.12 4.97 4.70
C PRO A 70 11.56 3.74 5.43
N GLY A 71 11.99 3.49 6.67
CA GLY A 71 11.48 2.39 7.49
C GLY A 71 9.97 2.50 7.72
N ILE A 72 9.47 3.68 8.10
CA ILE A 72 8.04 3.88 8.30
C ILE A 72 7.24 3.81 6.99
N TRP A 73 7.80 4.28 5.86
CA TRP A 73 7.14 4.15 4.55
C TRP A 73 6.99 2.68 4.14
N MET A 74 8.00 1.88 4.37
CA MET A 74 7.94 0.43 4.12
C MET A 74 6.95 -0.26 5.05
N ALA A 75 6.90 0.12 6.34
CA ALA A 75 5.94 -0.42 7.29
C ALA A 75 4.50 -0.12 6.86
N HIS A 76 4.17 1.14 6.55
CA HIS A 76 2.84 1.50 6.05
C HIS A 76 2.51 0.84 4.71
N THR A 77 3.51 0.65 3.84
CA THR A 77 3.32 -0.10 2.60
C THR A 77 2.93 -1.55 2.88
N GLY A 78 3.66 -2.22 3.77
CA GLY A 78 3.36 -3.61 4.15
C GLY A 78 1.97 -3.76 4.76
N PHE A 79 1.61 -2.91 5.72
CA PHE A 79 0.30 -2.94 6.36
C PHE A 79 -0.84 -2.54 5.43
N GLY A 80 -0.62 -1.56 4.55
CA GLY A 80 -1.61 -1.10 3.57
C GLY A 80 -1.78 -2.01 2.37
N LEU A 81 -0.81 -2.90 2.09
CA LEU A 81 -0.78 -3.70 0.86
C LEU A 81 -2.02 -4.58 0.70
N ALA A 82 -2.41 -5.28 1.75
CA ALA A 82 -3.54 -6.20 1.70
C ALA A 82 -4.87 -5.48 1.48
N SER A 83 -5.18 -4.47 2.29
CA SER A 83 -6.44 -3.72 2.23
C SER A 83 -6.55 -2.92 0.93
N THR A 84 -5.50 -2.20 0.55
CA THR A 84 -5.48 -1.40 -0.68
C THR A 84 -5.60 -2.28 -1.93
N THR A 85 -4.86 -3.41 -1.98
CA THR A 85 -4.99 -4.35 -3.10
C THR A 85 -6.39 -4.93 -3.19
N PHE A 86 -6.97 -5.34 -2.07
CA PHE A 86 -8.32 -5.90 -2.05
C PHE A 86 -9.38 -4.90 -2.50
N LEU A 87 -9.32 -3.65 -2.04
CA LEU A 87 -10.24 -2.59 -2.44
C LEU A 87 -10.12 -2.27 -3.94
N LEU A 88 -8.88 -2.12 -4.43
CA LEU A 88 -8.63 -1.89 -5.86
C LEU A 88 -9.07 -3.08 -6.71
N TRP A 89 -8.76 -4.31 -6.30
CA TRP A 89 -9.19 -5.52 -7.00
C TRP A 89 -10.70 -5.61 -7.13
N ASN A 90 -11.45 -5.32 -6.06
CA ASN A 90 -12.92 -5.31 -6.10
C ASN A 90 -13.45 -4.27 -7.08
N PHE A 91 -12.86 -3.07 -7.09
CA PHE A 91 -13.26 -2.02 -8.03
C PHE A 91 -12.91 -2.41 -9.48
N LEU A 92 -11.68 -2.86 -9.74
CA LEU A 92 -11.24 -3.23 -11.08
C LEU A 92 -12.05 -4.37 -11.67
N LYS A 93 -12.54 -5.29 -10.82
CA LYS A 93 -13.43 -6.38 -11.21
C LYS A 93 -14.82 -5.90 -11.66
N SER A 94 -15.23 -4.70 -11.26
CA SER A 94 -16.50 -4.11 -11.69
C SER A 94 -16.43 -3.39 -13.03
N LEU A 95 -15.22 -3.19 -13.58
CA LEU A 95 -15.07 -2.57 -14.90
C LEU A 95 -15.56 -3.51 -16.01
N PRO A 96 -16.20 -2.95 -17.08
CA PRO A 96 -16.70 -3.74 -18.20
C PRO A 96 -15.58 -4.54 -18.89
N GLN A 97 -15.80 -5.84 -19.04
CA GLN A 97 -14.84 -6.74 -19.69
C GLN A 97 -14.67 -6.42 -21.17
N GLU A 98 -15.72 -5.93 -21.82
CA GLU A 98 -15.72 -5.57 -23.24
C GLU A 98 -14.65 -4.53 -23.56
N MET A 99 -14.37 -3.60 -22.64
CA MET A 99 -13.31 -2.60 -22.87
C MET A 99 -11.92 -3.23 -22.87
N MET A 100 -11.70 -4.25 -22.05
CA MET A 100 -10.43 -4.97 -22.00
C MET A 100 -10.26 -5.87 -23.22
N GLU A 101 -11.35 -6.45 -23.72
CA GLU A 101 -11.36 -7.27 -24.93
C GLU A 101 -11.12 -6.40 -26.18
N ALA A 102 -11.77 -5.23 -26.27
CA ALA A 102 -11.53 -4.29 -27.36
C ALA A 102 -10.06 -3.84 -27.41
N ALA A 103 -9.48 -3.48 -26.27
CA ALA A 103 -8.06 -3.11 -26.20
C ALA A 103 -7.13 -4.24 -26.69
N LYS A 104 -7.44 -5.50 -26.39
CA LYS A 104 -6.67 -6.65 -26.91
C LYS A 104 -6.80 -6.83 -28.40
N VAL A 105 -8.00 -6.61 -28.96
CA VAL A 105 -8.24 -6.67 -30.43
C VAL A 105 -7.44 -5.57 -31.12
N ASP A 106 -7.35 -4.39 -30.50
CA ASP A 106 -6.55 -3.26 -31.00
C ASP A 106 -5.03 -3.45 -30.81
N GLY A 107 -4.60 -4.60 -30.26
CA GLY A 107 -3.18 -4.92 -30.07
C GLY A 107 -2.52 -4.20 -28.89
N ALA A 108 -3.29 -3.63 -27.95
CA ALA A 108 -2.74 -2.96 -26.78
C ALA A 108 -2.03 -3.95 -25.86
N THR A 109 -0.86 -3.57 -25.38
CA THR A 109 -0.15 -4.33 -24.33
C THR A 109 -0.87 -4.21 -22.98
N HIS A 110 -0.53 -5.08 -22.04
CA HIS A 110 -1.05 -4.96 -20.65
C HIS A 110 -0.70 -3.60 -20.03
N TYR A 111 0.46 -3.06 -20.33
CA TYR A 111 0.89 -1.74 -19.85
C TYR A 111 0.03 -0.62 -20.49
N ASP A 112 -0.19 -0.67 -21.80
CA ASP A 112 -1.06 0.31 -22.49
C ASP A 112 -2.49 0.26 -21.95
N THR A 113 -3.04 -0.94 -21.79
CA THR A 113 -4.38 -1.14 -21.23
C THR A 113 -4.47 -0.57 -19.81
N PHE A 114 -3.46 -0.83 -18.98
CA PHE A 114 -3.43 -0.30 -17.61
C PHE A 114 -3.39 1.22 -17.59
N ILE A 115 -2.44 1.84 -18.29
CA ILE A 115 -2.24 3.30 -18.23
C ILE A 115 -3.32 4.08 -18.99
N LYS A 116 -3.74 3.60 -20.16
CA LYS A 116 -4.63 4.37 -21.05
C LYS A 116 -6.12 4.11 -20.81
N ILE A 117 -6.47 2.99 -20.18
CA ILE A 117 -7.86 2.59 -19.98
C ILE A 117 -8.17 2.45 -18.49
N VAL A 118 -7.45 1.56 -17.77
CA VAL A 118 -7.80 1.24 -16.39
C VAL A 118 -7.56 2.42 -15.45
N VAL A 119 -6.41 3.07 -15.52
CA VAL A 119 -6.10 4.21 -14.64
C VAL A 119 -7.08 5.35 -14.83
N PRO A 120 -7.39 5.85 -16.03
CA PRO A 120 -8.37 6.93 -16.22
C PRO A 120 -9.78 6.57 -15.72
N LEU A 121 -10.25 5.36 -15.99
CA LEU A 121 -11.56 4.90 -15.51
C LEU A 121 -11.62 4.72 -14.00
N SER A 122 -10.46 4.47 -13.37
CA SER A 122 -10.36 4.18 -11.94
C SER A 122 -10.01 5.41 -11.10
N VAL A 123 -9.89 6.60 -11.68
CA VAL A 123 -9.56 7.85 -10.95
C VAL A 123 -10.44 8.06 -9.71
N PRO A 124 -11.79 7.88 -9.75
CA PRO A 124 -12.61 8.03 -8.55
C PRO A 124 -12.27 7.02 -7.45
N ALA A 125 -11.97 5.77 -7.81
CA ALA A 125 -11.56 4.74 -6.86
C ALA A 125 -10.17 5.03 -6.28
N PHE A 126 -9.21 5.42 -7.11
CA PHE A 126 -7.90 5.84 -6.64
C PHE A 126 -7.98 7.03 -5.68
N ALA A 127 -8.79 8.03 -5.99
CA ALA A 127 -8.99 9.18 -5.11
C ALA A 127 -9.59 8.76 -3.76
N SER A 128 -10.61 7.91 -3.76
CA SER A 128 -11.25 7.42 -2.53
C SER A 128 -10.28 6.61 -1.69
N ILE A 129 -9.54 5.68 -2.29
CA ILE A 129 -8.57 4.85 -1.59
C ILE A 129 -7.38 5.68 -1.10
N PHE A 130 -6.93 6.67 -1.88
CA PHE A 130 -5.90 7.62 -1.46
C PHE A 130 -6.32 8.37 -0.18
N ILE A 131 -7.55 8.88 -0.15
CA ILE A 131 -8.07 9.59 1.03
C ILE A 131 -8.13 8.65 2.24
N LEU A 132 -8.65 7.43 2.09
CA LEU A 132 -8.71 6.44 3.17
C LEU A 132 -7.31 6.08 3.68
N GLN A 133 -6.37 5.80 2.79
CA GLN A 133 -5.00 5.47 3.14
C GLN A 133 -4.28 6.65 3.79
N PHE A 134 -4.50 7.87 3.28
CA PHE A 134 -3.93 9.08 3.87
C PHE A 134 -4.44 9.31 5.29
N LEU A 135 -5.75 9.20 5.52
CA LEU A 135 -6.34 9.34 6.84
C LEU A 135 -5.83 8.27 7.80
N TRP A 136 -5.63 7.05 7.33
CA TRP A 136 -5.07 5.98 8.13
C TRP A 136 -3.63 6.27 8.56
N VAL A 137 -2.77 6.63 7.61
CA VAL A 137 -1.37 7.02 7.89
C VAL A 137 -1.30 8.24 8.80
N TRP A 138 -2.16 9.24 8.56
CA TRP A 138 -2.22 10.48 9.35
C TRP A 138 -2.57 10.22 10.82
N ASN A 139 -3.55 9.34 11.06
CA ASN A 139 -4.02 9.02 12.41
C ASN A 139 -3.17 7.94 13.12
N ASP A 140 -2.20 7.32 12.42
CA ASP A 140 -1.42 6.23 12.97
C ASP A 140 -0.29 6.75 13.87
N LEU A 141 -0.59 6.75 15.16
CA LEU A 141 0.40 7.07 16.20
C LEU A 141 1.31 5.87 16.52
N LEU A 142 0.77 4.63 16.47
CA LEU A 142 1.50 3.44 16.93
C LEU A 142 2.70 3.11 16.05
N VAL A 143 2.50 3.02 14.74
CA VAL A 143 3.60 2.77 13.79
C VAL A 143 4.63 3.90 13.88
N GLY A 144 4.17 5.15 14.00
CA GLY A 144 5.07 6.27 14.16
C GLY A 144 5.92 6.21 15.42
N LEU A 145 5.38 5.79 16.57
CA LEU A 145 6.14 5.65 17.83
C LEU A 145 7.15 4.50 17.78
N VAL A 146 6.86 3.45 17.00
CA VAL A 146 7.74 2.28 16.87
C VAL A 146 8.87 2.50 15.86
N PHE A 147 8.55 3.12 14.70
CA PHE A 147 9.45 3.23 13.55
C PHE A 147 10.11 4.61 13.38
N LEU A 148 9.82 5.59 14.23
CA LEU A 148 10.53 6.87 14.26
C LEU A 148 11.28 7.02 15.58
N ASP A 149 12.47 7.64 15.49
CA ASP A 149 13.24 7.98 16.68
C ASP A 149 12.68 9.27 17.31
N LYS A 150 12.93 9.48 18.61
CA LYS A 150 12.47 10.66 19.36
C LYS A 150 13.22 11.97 18.98
N HIS A 151 13.73 12.05 17.77
CA HIS A 151 14.39 13.28 17.32
C HIS A 151 13.35 14.39 17.11
N PRO A 152 13.58 15.64 17.57
CA PRO A 152 12.60 16.73 17.47
C PRO A 152 12.11 17.02 16.04
N SER A 153 12.93 16.69 15.02
CA SER A 153 12.57 16.84 13.59
C SER A 153 11.68 15.73 13.06
N GLU A 154 11.54 14.62 13.79
CA GLU A 154 10.79 13.42 13.37
C GLU A 154 9.53 13.19 14.21
N ILE A 155 9.28 14.07 15.21
CA ILE A 155 8.09 13.97 16.06
C ILE A 155 6.82 14.13 15.20
N ILE A 156 5.97 13.12 15.28
CA ILE A 156 4.66 13.11 14.64
C ILE A 156 3.78 14.20 15.25
N LEU A 157 2.99 14.90 14.42
CA LEU A 157 2.08 15.93 14.88
C LEU A 157 1.17 15.43 16.03
N THR A 158 0.67 14.19 15.91
CA THR A 158 -0.16 13.53 16.93
C THR A 158 0.59 13.26 18.24
N ALA A 159 1.89 12.92 18.19
CA ALA A 159 2.71 12.76 19.38
C ALA A 159 2.99 14.12 20.04
N LYS A 160 3.24 15.16 19.23
CA LYS A 160 3.48 16.53 19.72
C LYS A 160 2.23 17.14 20.35
N LEU A 161 1.04 16.85 19.83
CA LEU A 161 -0.22 17.26 20.44
C LEU A 161 -0.44 16.60 21.80
N LYS A 162 -0.01 15.33 21.96
CA LYS A 162 -0.10 14.61 23.24
C LYS A 162 0.86 15.16 24.30
N GLU A 163 1.98 15.77 23.92
CA GLU A 163 2.92 16.43 24.85
C GLU A 163 2.41 17.81 25.30
N LEU A 164 1.48 18.42 24.56
CA LEU A 164 0.91 19.74 24.85
C LEU A 164 -0.39 19.69 25.66
N LEU A 165 -0.97 18.50 25.86
CA LEU A 165 -2.19 18.24 26.65
C LEU A 165 -1.85 17.59 28.00
#